data_acbfa7be07ec573a2da1be55af14c226
#
_entry.id   acbfa7be07ec573a2da1be55af14c226
#
_cell.length_a   1.000
_cell.length_b   1.000
_cell.length_c   1.000
_cell.angle_alpha   90.00
_cell.angle_beta   90.00
_cell.angle_gamma   90.00
#
_symmetry.space_group_name_H-M   'P 1'
#
loop_
_entity.id
_entity.type
_entity.pdbx_description
1 polymer ?
#
loop_
_entity_poly.entity_id
_entity_poly.type
_entity_poly.pdbx_seq_one_letter_code
_entity_poly.pdbx_strand_id
1 'polypeptide(L)'
;PGQPSQELWVNLELKVIADVGLVGFPNVGKSTFLSRVTNAQPKIANYHFTTLNPNLGVVDLPDGRGFVIADIPGLIEGASEGVGLGHEFLRHIERTKLIIHVVDAAGTEGRDPVDDIYKINAELKAYNADIANRPQVIAANKIDAIYSDPENDPIKRLKDEFEPQGYKVFPISGVTGEGLNELLYYVSDQLKDLDAAPIVFEQEYFPEDELIY
;
A
#
# COMPACT_ATOMS: atom_id res chain seq x y z
N PRO A 1 35.91 25.40 -29.06
CA PRO A 1 34.93 26.33 -28.57
C PRO A 1 33.73 25.52 -28.00
N GLY A 2 33.36 25.79 -26.74
CA GLY A 2 32.21 25.17 -26.10
C GLY A 2 30.92 25.62 -26.77
N GLN A 3 29.88 24.78 -26.67
CA GLN A 3 28.54 25.17 -27.10
C GLN A 3 27.95 26.18 -26.08
N PRO A 4 27.10 27.12 -26.52
CA PRO A 4 26.39 28.01 -25.59
C PRO A 4 25.55 27.22 -24.59
N SER A 5 25.52 27.68 -23.34
CA SER A 5 24.65 27.10 -22.31
C SER A 5 23.19 27.37 -22.64
N GLN A 6 22.33 26.38 -22.41
CA GLN A 6 20.87 26.54 -22.50
C GLN A 6 20.32 26.59 -21.07
N GLU A 7 19.48 27.56 -20.78
CA GLU A 7 18.67 27.60 -19.56
C GLU A 7 17.33 26.93 -19.86
N LEU A 8 17.01 25.89 -19.10
CA LEU A 8 15.77 25.15 -19.23
C LEU A 8 14.99 25.23 -17.93
N TRP A 9 13.71 25.52 -18.02
CA TRP A 9 12.77 25.36 -16.93
C TRP A 9 12.27 23.92 -16.94
N VAL A 10 12.42 23.20 -15.82
CA VAL A 10 11.93 21.83 -15.67
C VAL A 10 10.95 21.76 -14.52
N ASN A 11 9.81 21.13 -14.73
CA ASN A 11 8.87 20.80 -13.69
C ASN A 11 9.25 19.42 -13.14
N LEU A 12 9.58 19.37 -11.84
CA LEU A 12 9.84 18.12 -11.16
C LEU A 12 8.60 17.72 -10.38
N GLU A 13 8.03 16.58 -10.73
CA GLU A 13 6.93 15.97 -9.98
C GLU A 13 7.44 14.75 -9.20
N LEU A 14 7.25 14.78 -7.88
CA LEU A 14 7.56 13.62 -7.03
C LEU A 14 6.42 12.59 -7.17
N LYS A 15 6.67 11.51 -7.93
CA LYS A 15 5.66 10.46 -8.18
C LYS A 15 5.51 9.46 -7.03
N VAL A 16 6.52 9.26 -6.19
CA VAL A 16 6.51 8.27 -5.11
C VAL A 16 6.31 8.96 -3.77
N ILE A 17 5.27 8.58 -3.03
CA ILE A 17 5.00 9.08 -1.68
C ILE A 17 5.54 8.10 -0.62
N ALA A 18 5.39 6.81 -0.88
CA ALA A 18 5.85 5.71 -0.04
C ALA A 18 6.16 4.49 -0.92
N ASP A 19 6.98 3.58 -0.42
CA ASP A 19 7.25 2.31 -1.11
C ASP A 19 6.06 1.37 -1.02
N VAL A 20 5.36 1.39 0.13
CA VAL A 20 4.26 0.49 0.46
C VAL A 20 3.03 1.26 0.88
N GLY A 21 1.88 0.92 0.31
CA GLY A 21 0.58 1.42 0.72
C GLY A 21 -0.18 0.40 1.58
N LEU A 22 -0.77 0.84 2.69
CA LEU A 22 -1.69 0.02 3.47
C LEU A 22 -3.12 0.22 2.95
N VAL A 23 -3.80 -0.87 2.65
CA VAL A 23 -5.22 -0.88 2.32
C VAL A 23 -5.96 -1.81 3.26
N GLY A 24 -7.25 -1.56 3.47
CA GLY A 24 -8.11 -2.38 4.32
C GLY A 24 -9.25 -1.56 4.88
N PHE A 25 -10.32 -2.21 5.28
CA PHE A 25 -11.49 -1.58 5.89
C PHE A 25 -11.15 -0.84 7.20
N PRO A 26 -12.02 0.05 7.68
CA PRO A 26 -11.88 0.61 9.03
C PRO A 26 -11.81 -0.48 10.10
N ASN A 27 -11.06 -0.21 11.18
CA ASN A 27 -10.91 -1.06 12.37
C ASN A 27 -10.21 -2.43 12.14
N VAL A 28 -9.67 -2.72 10.96
CA VAL A 28 -8.85 -3.92 10.73
C VAL A 28 -7.46 -3.85 11.36
N GLY A 29 -7.07 -2.67 11.87
CA GLY A 29 -5.82 -2.47 12.62
C GLY A 29 -4.66 -1.88 11.83
N LYS A 30 -4.90 -1.18 10.69
CA LYS A 30 -3.84 -0.54 9.89
C LYS A 30 -2.96 0.42 10.70
N SER A 31 -3.57 1.33 11.44
CA SER A 31 -2.82 2.32 12.22
C SER A 31 -2.07 1.68 13.40
N THR A 32 -2.61 0.61 13.99
CA THR A 32 -1.92 -0.18 15.02
C THR A 32 -0.71 -0.89 14.42
N PHE A 33 -0.88 -1.53 13.25
CA PHE A 33 0.20 -2.14 12.50
C PHE A 33 1.29 -1.11 12.21
N LEU A 34 0.94 0.03 11.59
CA LEU A 34 1.89 1.08 11.27
C LEU A 34 2.68 1.55 12.50
N SER A 35 1.98 1.85 13.61
CA SER A 35 2.63 2.29 14.85
C SER A 35 3.57 1.24 15.44
N ARG A 36 3.31 -0.05 15.20
CA ARG A 36 4.10 -1.15 15.73
C ARG A 36 5.37 -1.42 14.94
N VAL A 37 5.33 -1.23 13.61
CA VAL A 37 6.44 -1.55 12.72
C VAL A 37 7.36 -0.37 12.44
N THR A 38 7.01 0.83 12.89
CA THR A 38 7.80 2.04 12.69
C THR A 38 8.57 2.43 13.95
N ASN A 39 9.82 2.87 13.80
CA ASN A 39 10.70 3.26 14.92
C ASN A 39 10.36 4.64 15.52
N ALA A 40 9.63 5.45 14.77
CA ALA A 40 9.17 6.76 15.23
C ALA A 40 7.65 6.84 15.13
N GLN A 41 7.01 7.73 15.90
CA GLN A 41 5.58 7.97 15.71
C GLN A 41 5.31 8.33 14.25
N PRO A 42 4.32 7.69 13.61
CA PRO A 42 3.93 8.02 12.24
C PRO A 42 3.67 9.52 12.11
N LYS A 43 4.25 10.12 11.09
CA LYS A 43 4.06 11.55 10.82
C LYS A 43 2.93 11.75 9.85
N ILE A 44 2.01 12.65 10.20
CA ILE A 44 1.00 13.14 9.27
C ILE A 44 1.74 14.02 8.25
N ALA A 45 1.73 13.61 7.00
CA ALA A 45 2.35 14.38 5.93
C ALA A 45 1.32 15.30 5.27
N ASN A 46 1.55 16.61 5.40
CA ASN A 46 0.72 17.63 4.75
C ASN A 46 1.25 17.86 3.34
N TYR A 47 0.70 17.17 2.36
CA TYR A 47 1.00 17.44 0.97
C TYR A 47 0.03 18.50 0.44
N HIS A 48 0.53 19.59 -0.16
CA HIS A 48 -0.27 20.70 -0.68
C HIS A 48 -1.30 20.32 -1.77
N PHE A 49 -1.18 19.09 -2.29
CA PHE A 49 -2.05 18.55 -3.34
C PHE A 49 -3.04 17.50 -2.83
N THR A 50 -3.20 17.36 -1.49
CA THR A 50 -4.07 16.33 -0.88
C THR A 50 -4.95 16.95 0.18
N THR A 51 -6.24 16.58 0.21
CA THR A 51 -7.17 16.91 1.30
C THR A 51 -7.14 15.85 2.40
N LEU A 52 -6.64 14.63 2.08
CA LEU A 52 -6.39 13.56 3.04
C LEU A 52 -4.88 13.44 3.28
N ASN A 53 -4.49 13.57 4.53
CA ASN A 53 -3.09 13.47 4.93
C ASN A 53 -2.76 12.02 5.28
N PRO A 54 -1.89 11.33 4.50
CA PRO A 54 -1.47 9.98 4.83
C PRO A 54 -0.60 9.99 6.10
N ASN A 55 -0.74 8.94 6.91
CA ASN A 55 0.20 8.69 7.99
C ASN A 55 1.40 7.90 7.43
N LEU A 56 2.56 8.53 7.42
CA LEU A 56 3.79 7.89 6.94
C LEU A 56 4.60 7.32 8.11
N GLY A 57 5.11 6.13 7.91
CA GLY A 57 6.04 5.49 8.83
C GLY A 57 7.25 4.94 8.11
N VAL A 58 8.43 5.07 8.73
CA VAL A 58 9.67 4.48 8.25
C VAL A 58 9.89 3.17 8.99
N VAL A 59 10.04 2.10 8.24
CA VAL A 59 10.42 0.77 8.74
C VAL A 59 11.90 0.62 8.56
N ASP A 60 12.60 0.30 9.64
CA ASP A 60 14.03 -0.05 9.62
C ASP A 60 14.19 -1.50 10.05
N LEU A 61 14.79 -2.32 9.21
CA LEU A 61 15.08 -3.71 9.50
C LEU A 61 16.46 -3.85 10.16
N PRO A 62 16.65 -4.86 11.03
CA PRO A 62 17.93 -5.07 11.73
C PRO A 62 19.14 -5.27 10.82
N ASP A 63 18.93 -5.67 9.57
CA ASP A 63 19.97 -5.86 8.55
C ASP A 63 20.34 -4.57 7.79
N GLY A 64 19.81 -3.42 8.20
CA GLY A 64 20.08 -2.11 7.63
C GLY A 64 19.20 -1.76 6.41
N ARG A 65 18.29 -2.64 6.02
CA ARG A 65 17.26 -2.34 5.01
C ARG A 65 16.13 -1.51 5.63
N GLY A 66 15.48 -0.69 4.82
CA GLY A 66 14.34 0.08 5.25
C GLY A 66 13.46 0.48 4.08
N PHE A 67 12.22 0.84 4.38
CA PHE A 67 11.25 1.33 3.40
C PHE A 67 10.18 2.18 4.08
N VAL A 68 9.46 2.96 3.28
CA VAL A 68 8.40 3.86 3.78
C VAL A 68 7.04 3.21 3.55
N ILE A 69 6.22 3.17 4.61
CA ILE A 69 4.83 2.73 4.55
C ILE A 69 3.91 3.95 4.71
N ALA A 70 2.87 4.00 3.89
CA ALA A 70 1.78 4.95 4.02
C ALA A 70 0.50 4.25 4.48
N ASP A 71 -0.06 4.64 5.62
CA ASP A 71 -1.45 4.36 5.97
C ASP A 71 -2.32 5.46 5.35
N ILE A 72 -3.08 5.08 4.37
CA ILE A 72 -3.90 6.01 3.60
C ILE A 72 -5.34 5.84 4.11
N PRO A 73 -5.86 6.80 4.89
CA PRO A 73 -7.23 6.75 5.38
C PRO A 73 -8.22 6.93 4.21
N GLY A 74 -9.34 6.24 4.22
CA GLY A 74 -10.47 6.60 3.38
C GLY A 74 -10.98 5.60 2.35
N LEU A 75 -10.55 4.33 2.37
CA LEU A 75 -11.24 3.30 1.60
C LEU A 75 -12.56 2.97 2.33
N ILE A 76 -13.66 3.50 1.81
CA ILE A 76 -15.03 3.24 2.25
C ILE A 76 -15.80 2.72 1.04
N GLU A 77 -16.74 1.81 1.24
CA GLU A 77 -17.67 1.35 0.20
C GLU A 77 -18.22 2.54 -0.62
N GLY A 78 -18.09 2.49 -1.96
CA GLY A 78 -18.54 3.55 -2.86
C GLY A 78 -17.47 4.59 -3.25
N ALA A 79 -16.21 4.37 -2.95
CA ALA A 79 -15.13 5.28 -3.35
C ALA A 79 -15.05 5.49 -4.87
N SER A 80 -15.41 4.48 -5.65
CA SER A 80 -15.47 4.52 -7.12
C SER A 80 -16.68 5.30 -7.66
N GLU A 81 -17.74 5.50 -6.86
CA GLU A 81 -18.97 6.17 -7.29
C GLU A 81 -18.93 7.72 -7.18
N GLY A 82 -17.79 8.31 -6.92
CA GLY A 82 -17.60 9.76 -7.05
C GLY A 82 -17.90 10.60 -5.82
N VAL A 83 -18.02 10.02 -4.65
CA VAL A 83 -18.07 10.79 -3.41
C VAL A 83 -16.65 11.12 -2.98
N GLY A 84 -16.13 12.24 -3.46
CA GLY A 84 -14.86 12.97 -3.29
C GLY A 84 -13.66 12.39 -2.52
N LEU A 85 -13.85 11.59 -1.49
CA LEU A 85 -12.78 11.03 -0.63
C LEU A 85 -12.05 9.84 -1.27
N GLY A 86 -12.75 9.04 -2.10
CA GLY A 86 -12.17 7.84 -2.71
C GLY A 86 -11.12 8.15 -3.78
N HIS A 87 -11.32 9.16 -4.61
CA HIS A 87 -10.38 9.54 -5.67
C HIS A 87 -9.04 10.03 -5.12
N GLU A 88 -9.05 10.74 -3.99
CA GLU A 88 -7.80 11.21 -3.36
C GLU A 88 -7.03 10.08 -2.71
N PHE A 89 -7.71 9.15 -2.05
CA PHE A 89 -7.13 7.93 -1.52
C PHE A 89 -6.40 7.14 -2.62
N LEU A 90 -7.08 6.89 -3.73
CA LEU A 90 -6.56 6.08 -4.83
C LEU A 90 -5.36 6.75 -5.52
N ARG A 91 -5.34 8.09 -5.59
CA ARG A 91 -4.18 8.87 -6.06
C ARG A 91 -2.94 8.68 -5.17
N HIS A 92 -3.11 8.42 -3.86
CA HIS A 92 -2.00 8.10 -2.97
C HIS A 92 -1.47 6.68 -3.20
N ILE A 93 -2.36 5.71 -3.43
CA ILE A 93 -1.96 4.34 -3.77
C ILE A 93 -1.22 4.30 -5.10
N GLU A 94 -1.60 5.09 -6.10
CA GLU A 94 -0.86 5.23 -7.36
C GLU A 94 0.62 5.55 -7.16
N ARG A 95 0.98 6.11 -6.03
CA ARG A 95 2.33 6.55 -5.69
C ARG A 95 3.08 5.55 -4.79
N THR A 96 2.62 4.31 -4.71
CA THR A 96 3.29 3.22 -3.99
C THR A 96 3.70 2.11 -4.95
N LYS A 97 4.72 1.31 -4.60
CA LYS A 97 5.24 0.20 -5.41
C LYS A 97 4.55 -1.12 -5.10
N LEU A 98 4.17 -1.32 -3.82
CA LEU A 98 3.59 -2.55 -3.29
C LEU A 98 2.42 -2.21 -2.36
N ILE A 99 1.45 -3.10 -2.27
CA ILE A 99 0.29 -2.96 -1.39
C ILE A 99 0.31 -4.05 -0.31
N ILE A 100 0.15 -3.64 0.96
CA ILE A 100 -0.20 -4.55 2.05
C ILE A 100 -1.70 -4.41 2.31
N HIS A 101 -2.44 -5.48 2.05
CA HIS A 101 -3.86 -5.57 2.32
C HIS A 101 -4.09 -6.12 3.72
N VAL A 102 -4.46 -5.24 4.65
CA VAL A 102 -4.71 -5.63 6.05
C VAL A 102 -6.17 -6.02 6.23
N VAL A 103 -6.41 -7.23 6.74
CA VAL A 103 -7.77 -7.73 7.02
C VAL A 103 -7.88 -8.20 8.46
N ASP A 104 -9.08 -8.12 9.01
CA ASP A 104 -9.41 -8.65 10.34
C ASP A 104 -9.74 -10.14 10.24
N ALA A 105 -8.72 -10.99 10.45
CA ALA A 105 -8.88 -12.44 10.34
C ALA A 105 -9.80 -13.03 11.42
N ALA A 106 -9.95 -12.35 12.56
CA ALA A 106 -10.83 -12.80 13.63
C ALA A 106 -12.30 -12.40 13.40
N GLY A 107 -12.58 -11.55 12.39
CA GLY A 107 -13.95 -11.10 12.10
C GLY A 107 -14.59 -10.29 13.24
N THR A 108 -13.80 -9.56 14.04
CA THR A 108 -14.28 -8.86 15.24
C THR A 108 -15.34 -7.81 14.93
N GLU A 109 -15.38 -7.31 13.70
CA GLU A 109 -16.36 -6.33 13.21
C GLU A 109 -17.56 -7.00 12.51
N GLY A 110 -17.67 -8.34 12.56
CA GLY A 110 -18.76 -9.08 11.94
C GLY A 110 -18.68 -9.17 10.41
N ARG A 111 -17.54 -8.80 9.80
CA ARG A 111 -17.27 -8.92 8.37
C ARG A 111 -16.50 -10.19 8.06
N ASP A 112 -16.70 -10.71 6.84
CA ASP A 112 -15.92 -11.81 6.32
C ASP A 112 -14.62 -11.29 5.70
N PRO A 113 -13.43 -11.74 6.15
CA PRO A 113 -12.16 -11.24 5.64
C PRO A 113 -11.92 -11.57 4.16
N VAL A 114 -12.49 -12.64 3.63
CA VAL A 114 -12.40 -12.99 2.20
C VAL A 114 -13.20 -11.98 1.37
N ASP A 115 -14.43 -11.70 1.79
CA ASP A 115 -15.29 -10.72 1.11
C ASP A 115 -14.67 -9.31 1.15
N ASP A 116 -14.06 -8.94 2.27
CA ASP A 116 -13.38 -7.65 2.43
C ASP A 116 -12.25 -7.48 1.39
N ILE A 117 -11.45 -8.53 1.14
CA ILE A 117 -10.38 -8.49 0.13
C ILE A 117 -10.97 -8.33 -1.27
N TYR A 118 -11.99 -9.11 -1.62
CA TYR A 118 -12.61 -9.00 -2.94
C TYR A 118 -13.22 -7.62 -3.19
N LYS A 119 -13.89 -7.03 -2.21
CA LYS A 119 -14.49 -5.69 -2.30
C LYS A 119 -13.42 -4.64 -2.56
N ILE A 120 -12.34 -4.65 -1.78
CA ILE A 120 -11.23 -3.68 -1.95
C ILE A 120 -10.55 -3.86 -3.30
N ASN A 121 -10.28 -5.10 -3.73
CA ASN A 121 -9.68 -5.36 -5.04
C ASN A 121 -10.59 -4.91 -6.18
N ALA A 122 -11.91 -5.06 -6.06
CA ALA A 122 -12.86 -4.56 -7.03
C ALA A 122 -12.83 -3.02 -7.12
N GLU A 123 -12.74 -2.33 -5.99
CA GLU A 123 -12.61 -0.87 -5.93
C GLU A 123 -11.28 -0.37 -6.55
N LEU A 124 -10.17 -1.00 -6.21
CA LEU A 124 -8.86 -0.68 -6.79
C LEU A 124 -8.89 -0.85 -8.32
N LYS A 125 -9.48 -1.96 -8.81
CA LYS A 125 -9.61 -2.25 -10.23
C LYS A 125 -10.55 -1.27 -10.95
N ALA A 126 -11.64 -0.88 -10.33
CA ALA A 126 -12.60 0.07 -10.91
C ALA A 126 -11.99 1.46 -11.07
N TYR A 127 -11.07 1.82 -10.17
CA TYR A 127 -10.35 3.09 -10.26
C TYR A 127 -9.25 3.07 -11.32
N ASN A 128 -8.32 2.12 -11.23
CA ASN A 128 -7.18 2.01 -12.15
C ASN A 128 -6.68 0.56 -12.20
N ALA A 129 -6.70 -0.01 -13.40
CA ALA A 129 -6.23 -1.37 -13.62
C ALA A 129 -4.76 -1.57 -13.26
N ASP A 130 -3.92 -0.54 -13.40
CA ASP A 130 -2.49 -0.61 -13.09
C ASP A 130 -2.24 -0.77 -11.58
N ILE A 131 -3.10 -0.16 -10.75
CA ILE A 131 -3.05 -0.34 -9.30
C ILE A 131 -3.45 -1.77 -8.91
N ALA A 132 -4.50 -2.30 -9.55
CA ALA A 132 -4.96 -3.66 -9.29
C ALA A 132 -3.92 -4.73 -9.66
N ASN A 133 -3.05 -4.42 -10.62
CA ASN A 133 -1.98 -5.32 -11.08
C ASN A 133 -0.68 -5.20 -10.24
N ARG A 134 -0.61 -4.30 -9.27
CA ARG A 134 0.57 -4.18 -8.41
C ARG A 134 0.74 -5.39 -7.52
N PRO A 135 1.98 -5.72 -7.15
CA PRO A 135 2.24 -6.73 -6.14
C PRO A 135 1.50 -6.43 -4.85
N GLN A 136 0.75 -7.42 -4.38
CA GLN A 136 -0.01 -7.33 -3.14
C GLN A 136 0.32 -8.48 -2.21
N VAL A 137 0.38 -8.18 -0.90
CA VAL A 137 0.47 -9.19 0.16
C VAL A 137 -0.70 -9.01 1.11
N ILE A 138 -1.21 -10.10 1.66
CA ILE A 138 -2.33 -10.09 2.60
C ILE A 138 -1.79 -10.25 4.02
N ALA A 139 -2.04 -9.26 4.86
CA ALA A 139 -1.76 -9.28 6.29
C ALA A 139 -3.04 -9.65 7.04
N ALA A 140 -3.18 -10.93 7.38
CA ALA A 140 -4.30 -11.46 8.16
C ALA A 140 -4.09 -11.11 9.64
N ASN A 141 -4.62 -9.95 10.04
CA ASN A 141 -4.39 -9.34 11.35
C ASN A 141 -5.38 -9.85 12.41
N LYS A 142 -5.05 -9.57 13.67
CA LYS A 142 -5.81 -9.91 14.88
C LYS A 142 -5.85 -11.42 15.16
N ILE A 143 -4.77 -12.14 14.82
CA ILE A 143 -4.69 -13.59 15.14
C ILE A 143 -4.78 -13.88 16.63
N ASP A 144 -4.40 -12.91 17.47
CA ASP A 144 -4.55 -12.96 18.93
C ASP A 144 -6.01 -13.00 19.41
N ALA A 145 -6.96 -12.63 18.56
CA ALA A 145 -8.38 -12.68 18.83
C ALA A 145 -9.12 -13.87 18.18
N ILE A 146 -8.41 -14.73 17.45
CA ILE A 146 -9.00 -15.91 16.83
C ILE A 146 -9.26 -16.98 17.89
N TYR A 147 -10.49 -17.43 17.99
CA TYR A 147 -10.82 -18.63 18.76
C TYR A 147 -10.40 -19.86 17.99
N SER A 148 -9.65 -20.76 18.64
CA SER A 148 -9.19 -22.01 18.02
C SER A 148 -10.39 -22.92 17.71
N ASP A 149 -10.80 -22.91 16.46
CA ASP A 149 -11.74 -23.87 15.88
C ASP A 149 -11.05 -24.57 14.72
N PRO A 150 -10.61 -25.83 14.88
CA PRO A 150 -9.88 -26.54 13.83
C PRO A 150 -10.70 -26.77 12.55
N GLU A 151 -12.03 -26.75 12.65
CA GLU A 151 -12.92 -26.93 11.48
C GLU A 151 -13.15 -25.63 10.73
N ASN A 152 -12.93 -24.47 11.39
CA ASN A 152 -13.18 -23.16 10.82
C ASN A 152 -12.01 -22.19 11.05
N ASP A 153 -10.81 -22.60 10.63
CA ASP A 153 -9.60 -21.76 10.71
C ASP A 153 -9.62 -20.64 9.63
N PRO A 154 -9.81 -19.39 10.02
CA PRO A 154 -9.87 -18.29 9.08
C PRO A 154 -8.55 -18.07 8.34
N ILE A 155 -7.42 -18.37 8.93
CA ILE A 155 -6.10 -18.24 8.29
C ILE A 155 -5.95 -19.27 7.18
N LYS A 156 -6.32 -20.54 7.47
CA LYS A 156 -6.31 -21.58 6.45
C LYS A 156 -7.23 -21.22 5.29
N ARG A 157 -8.44 -20.74 5.57
CA ARG A 157 -9.41 -20.31 4.56
C ARG A 157 -8.84 -19.16 3.67
N LEU A 158 -8.19 -18.17 4.25
CA LEU A 158 -7.53 -17.09 3.50
C LEU A 158 -6.40 -17.62 2.63
N LYS A 159 -5.57 -18.55 3.13
CA LYS A 159 -4.49 -19.15 2.35
C LYS A 159 -5.02 -19.99 1.20
N ASP A 160 -5.99 -20.87 1.47
CA ASP A 160 -6.59 -21.75 0.46
C ASP A 160 -7.25 -20.94 -0.68
N GLU A 161 -7.81 -19.76 -0.38
CA GLU A 161 -8.45 -18.89 -1.36
C GLU A 161 -7.46 -18.04 -2.17
N PHE A 162 -6.47 -17.42 -1.51
CA PHE A 162 -5.67 -16.36 -2.14
C PHE A 162 -4.27 -16.80 -2.57
N GLU A 163 -3.64 -17.79 -1.93
CA GLU A 163 -2.32 -18.26 -2.36
C GLU A 163 -2.32 -18.88 -3.78
N PRO A 164 -3.35 -19.63 -4.21
CA PRO A 164 -3.45 -20.08 -5.60
C PRO A 164 -3.60 -18.94 -6.63
N GLN A 165 -4.06 -17.76 -6.19
CA GLN A 165 -4.19 -16.56 -7.02
C GLN A 165 -2.89 -15.74 -7.07
N GLY A 166 -1.82 -16.18 -6.38
CA GLY A 166 -0.51 -15.53 -6.37
C GLY A 166 -0.29 -14.55 -5.21
N TYR A 167 -1.25 -14.39 -4.31
CA TYR A 167 -1.06 -13.60 -3.10
C TYR A 167 -0.31 -14.41 -2.04
N LYS A 168 0.50 -13.74 -1.24
CA LYS A 168 1.08 -14.33 -0.04
C LYS A 168 0.29 -13.88 1.19
N VAL A 169 -0.10 -14.83 2.05
CA VAL A 169 -0.89 -14.55 3.26
C VAL A 169 -0.01 -14.68 4.50
N PHE A 170 0.08 -13.60 5.27
CA PHE A 170 0.83 -13.55 6.54
C PHE A 170 -0.14 -13.40 7.70
N PRO A 171 -0.24 -14.41 8.59
CA PRO A 171 -0.94 -14.25 9.85
C PRO A 171 -0.13 -13.36 10.77
N ILE A 172 -0.74 -12.28 11.26
CA ILE A 172 -0.09 -11.28 12.11
C ILE A 172 -0.96 -10.85 13.28
N SER A 173 -0.31 -10.32 14.31
CA SER A 173 -0.96 -9.53 15.34
C SER A 173 -0.27 -8.17 15.50
N GLY A 174 -0.96 -7.10 15.16
CA GLY A 174 -0.47 -5.75 15.41
C GLY A 174 -0.33 -5.43 16.90
N VAL A 175 -1.05 -6.14 17.77
CA VAL A 175 -1.01 -5.97 19.22
C VAL A 175 0.19 -6.69 19.84
N THR A 176 0.33 -8.00 19.58
CA THR A 176 1.41 -8.82 20.16
C THR A 176 2.74 -8.67 19.42
N GLY A 177 2.71 -8.35 18.14
CA GLY A 177 3.87 -8.28 17.26
C GLY A 177 4.17 -9.60 16.54
N GLU A 178 3.37 -10.65 16.77
CA GLU A 178 3.53 -11.94 16.12
C GLU A 178 3.39 -11.83 14.60
N GLY A 179 4.25 -12.52 13.84
CA GLY A 179 4.24 -12.57 12.38
C GLY A 179 4.74 -11.30 11.66
N LEU A 180 4.93 -10.18 12.36
CA LEU A 180 5.31 -8.90 11.73
C LEU A 180 6.67 -8.96 11.04
N ASN A 181 7.67 -9.54 11.69
CA ASN A 181 9.02 -9.62 11.12
C ASN A 181 9.02 -10.39 9.79
N GLU A 182 8.33 -11.53 9.73
CA GLU A 182 8.24 -12.35 8.52
C GLU A 182 7.61 -11.56 7.36
N LEU A 183 6.52 -10.87 7.62
CA LEU A 183 5.87 -9.97 6.66
C LEU A 183 6.82 -8.87 6.17
N LEU A 184 7.50 -8.17 7.09
CA LEU A 184 8.36 -7.03 6.75
C LEU A 184 9.58 -7.45 5.94
N TYR A 185 10.22 -8.57 6.26
CA TYR A 185 11.33 -9.11 5.47
C TYR A 185 10.87 -9.50 4.06
N TYR A 186 9.72 -10.18 3.94
CA TYR A 186 9.16 -10.52 2.64
C TYR A 186 8.88 -9.27 1.80
N VAL A 187 8.25 -8.24 2.38
CA VAL A 187 7.98 -6.97 1.70
C VAL A 187 9.28 -6.31 1.25
N SER A 188 10.30 -6.28 2.10
CA SER A 188 11.61 -5.71 1.75
C SER A 188 12.28 -6.45 0.59
N ASP A 189 12.17 -7.77 0.53
CA ASP A 189 12.71 -8.57 -0.57
C ASP A 189 11.95 -8.28 -1.87
N GLN A 190 10.62 -8.19 -1.84
CA GLN A 190 9.80 -7.83 -3.01
C GLN A 190 10.12 -6.43 -3.53
N LEU A 191 10.31 -5.45 -2.65
CA LEU A 191 10.68 -4.09 -3.05
C LEU A 191 12.03 -4.05 -3.75
N LYS A 192 13.02 -4.82 -3.27
CA LYS A 192 14.34 -4.94 -3.90
C LYS A 192 14.24 -5.49 -5.33
N ASP A 193 13.40 -6.49 -5.55
CA ASP A 193 13.18 -7.07 -6.87
C ASP A 193 12.51 -6.07 -7.83
N LEU A 194 11.57 -5.28 -7.32
CA LEU A 194 10.91 -4.21 -8.07
C LEU A 194 11.88 -3.07 -8.44
N ASP A 195 12.78 -2.67 -7.55
CA ASP A 195 13.77 -1.62 -7.80
C ASP A 195 14.90 -2.07 -8.74
N ALA A 196 15.13 -3.37 -8.86
CA ALA A 196 16.10 -3.94 -9.80
C ALA A 196 15.59 -3.96 -11.25
N ALA A 197 14.31 -3.70 -11.49
CA ALA A 197 13.76 -3.60 -12.83
C ALA A 197 14.36 -2.38 -13.57
N PRO A 198 14.70 -2.51 -14.87
CA PRO A 198 15.29 -1.41 -15.63
C PRO A 198 14.31 -0.23 -15.70
N ILE A 199 14.81 0.97 -15.38
CA ILE A 199 14.04 2.20 -15.53
C ILE A 199 13.88 2.47 -17.03
N VAL A 200 12.67 2.31 -17.55
CA VAL A 200 12.34 2.71 -18.92
C VAL A 200 12.03 4.19 -18.89
N PHE A 201 12.92 5.00 -19.42
CA PHE A 201 12.64 6.42 -19.63
C PHE A 201 11.76 6.56 -20.88
N GLU A 202 10.49 6.84 -20.71
CA GLU A 202 9.66 7.34 -21.79
C GLU A 202 10.09 8.80 -22.05
N GLN A 203 10.77 9.04 -23.17
CA GLN A 203 10.98 10.40 -23.65
C GLN A 203 9.67 10.89 -24.28
N GLU A 204 8.89 11.63 -23.53
CA GLU A 204 7.85 12.46 -24.14
C GLU A 204 8.56 13.59 -24.90
N TYR A 205 8.52 13.51 -26.22
CA TYR A 205 9.00 14.57 -27.10
C TYR A 205 7.91 15.64 -27.15
N PHE A 206 8.15 16.78 -26.48
CA PHE A 206 7.33 17.97 -26.65
C PHE A 206 7.85 18.71 -27.90
N PRO A 207 7.02 18.90 -28.94
CA PRO A 207 7.42 19.70 -30.10
C PRO A 207 7.68 21.15 -29.64
N GLU A 208 8.74 21.76 -30.17
CA GLU A 208 9.20 23.12 -29.81
C GLU A 208 8.15 24.23 -30.06
N ASP A 209 7.05 23.92 -30.73
CA ASP A 209 6.01 24.90 -31.14
C ASP A 209 4.97 25.20 -30.06
N GLU A 210 4.99 24.56 -28.87
CA GLU A 210 4.04 24.83 -27.77
C GLU A 210 4.61 25.71 -26.65
N LEU A 211 5.80 26.27 -26.80
CA LEU A 211 6.30 27.29 -25.89
C LEU A 211 5.73 28.66 -26.29
N ILE A 212 4.44 28.88 -25.99
CA ILE A 212 3.86 30.21 -26.07
C ILE A 212 4.22 30.96 -24.77
N TYR A 213 4.88 32.10 -24.94
CA TYR A 213 5.32 33.08 -23.95
C TYR A 213 4.21 33.54 -23.00
#